data_cdff829ed55c6adbf8093ac61372a5b0
#
_entry.id   cdff829ed55c6adbf8093ac61372a5b0
#
_cell.length_a   1.000
_cell.length_b   1.000
_cell.length_c   1.000
_cell.angle_alpha   90.00
_cell.angle_beta   90.00
_cell.angle_gamma   90.00
#
_symmetry.space_group_name_H-M   'P 1'
#
loop_
_entity.id
_entity.type
_entity.pdbx_description
1 polymer ?
#
loop_
_entity_poly.entity_id
_entity_poly.type
_entity_poly.pdbx_seq_one_letter_code
_entity_poly.pdbx_strand_id
1 'polypeptide(L)'
;MSSEEGTPTVDSVASRELLSPREIAAVLDQYQLGVLESIRPFSAGSSRAPKAKITTGSGVFLLKRLAPSRSGLDGMKFQHRLLQHLTSAGFPVAELQISSDNQTMVSHGEYHYEISRWVNGHRYRFTPAAAKASGAAMAAMHDLLVSMTEQAPPRRGYHDRPDVAKAAAKLAQESDSDVRCGFERLADHLRAARRDVREYWPRLPLTVAHGDWHPGNILLGDDRVVAVIDFESARAEPRVADFSNGLLQFSLNRQAGTPVSEWPVACDMELLGAMAAGFQLVARQRLDDTELHCVPSLMIEALATEIIITLRRKGQIRKLGPEVVLPWVIARLDWIVDHRQAVIDVVAGT
;
A
#
# COMPACT_ATOMS: atom_id res chain seq x y z
N MET A 1 -9.59 29.70 -50.39
CA MET A 1 -9.30 30.12 -48.97
C MET A 1 -9.45 28.87 -48.15
N SER A 2 -8.35 28.22 -47.92
CA SER A 2 -8.24 26.92 -47.27
C SER A 2 -8.19 27.06 -45.76
N SER A 3 -9.11 26.42 -45.08
CA SER A 3 -9.16 26.28 -43.64
C SER A 3 -8.23 25.13 -43.24
N GLU A 4 -7.15 25.43 -42.53
CA GLU A 4 -6.26 24.44 -41.90
C GLU A 4 -6.96 23.87 -40.66
N GLU A 5 -7.29 22.60 -40.74
CA GLU A 5 -7.66 21.79 -39.57
C GLU A 5 -6.42 21.49 -38.75
N GLY A 6 -6.39 22.03 -37.53
CA GLY A 6 -5.36 21.73 -36.54
C GLY A 6 -5.50 20.30 -36.03
N THR A 7 -4.53 19.47 -36.33
CA THR A 7 -4.35 18.11 -35.78
C THR A 7 -4.15 18.20 -34.27
N PRO A 8 -4.89 17.47 -33.43
CA PRO A 8 -4.64 17.45 -31.98
C PRO A 8 -3.30 16.80 -31.70
N THR A 9 -2.41 17.52 -31.03
CA THR A 9 -1.14 17.02 -30.52
C THR A 9 -1.39 15.86 -29.56
N VAL A 10 -0.84 14.70 -29.89
CA VAL A 10 -0.84 13.49 -29.06
C VAL A 10 -0.05 13.83 -27.78
N ASP A 11 -0.75 13.93 -26.66
CA ASP A 11 -0.16 14.03 -25.32
C ASP A 11 0.84 12.88 -25.13
N SER A 12 2.09 13.25 -24.81
CA SER A 12 3.18 12.32 -24.52
C SER A 12 2.79 11.42 -23.34
N VAL A 13 2.33 10.22 -23.63
CA VAL A 13 2.33 9.12 -22.67
C VAL A 13 3.79 8.90 -22.30
N ALA A 14 4.18 9.32 -21.09
CA ALA A 14 5.53 9.09 -20.59
C ALA A 14 5.82 7.60 -20.75
N SER A 15 6.74 7.27 -21.66
CA SER A 15 7.09 5.90 -22.02
C SER A 15 7.58 5.21 -20.75
N ARG A 16 6.91 4.12 -20.39
CA ARG A 16 7.28 3.32 -19.22
C ARG A 16 8.68 2.78 -19.47
N GLU A 17 9.58 3.04 -18.52
CA GLU A 17 10.94 2.52 -18.61
C GLU A 17 10.92 0.98 -18.58
N LEU A 18 11.62 0.34 -19.49
CA LEU A 18 11.75 -1.11 -19.60
C LEU A 18 13.18 -1.53 -19.25
N LEU A 19 13.33 -2.76 -18.79
CA LEU A 19 14.64 -3.39 -18.66
C LEU A 19 15.19 -3.71 -20.05
N SER A 20 16.41 -3.29 -20.33
CA SER A 20 17.07 -3.63 -21.59
C SER A 20 17.55 -5.10 -21.59
N PRO A 21 17.65 -5.76 -22.76
CA PRO A 21 18.18 -7.12 -22.82
C PRO A 21 19.60 -7.27 -22.24
N ARG A 22 20.46 -6.25 -22.41
CA ARG A 22 21.82 -6.23 -21.86
C ARG A 22 21.81 -6.16 -20.33
N GLU A 23 20.95 -5.33 -19.76
CA GLU A 23 20.73 -5.19 -18.31
C GLU A 23 20.21 -6.50 -17.73
N ILE A 24 19.20 -7.11 -18.34
CA ILE A 24 18.65 -8.39 -17.89
C ILE A 24 19.73 -9.49 -17.91
N ALA A 25 20.50 -9.61 -18.97
CA ALA A 25 21.57 -10.60 -19.10
C ALA A 25 22.63 -10.42 -17.99
N ALA A 26 23.10 -9.19 -17.77
CA ALA A 26 24.12 -8.88 -16.75
C ALA A 26 23.64 -9.15 -15.31
N VAL A 27 22.34 -8.99 -15.06
CA VAL A 27 21.76 -9.31 -13.76
C VAL A 27 21.57 -10.82 -13.61
N LEU A 28 21.03 -11.51 -14.63
CA LEU A 28 20.80 -12.96 -14.57
C LEU A 28 22.11 -13.76 -14.44
N ASP A 29 23.21 -13.28 -15.00
CA ASP A 29 24.54 -13.90 -14.89
C ASP A 29 25.04 -13.99 -13.44
N GLN A 30 24.51 -13.18 -12.54
CA GLN A 30 24.84 -13.21 -11.11
C GLN A 30 24.01 -14.24 -10.31
N TYR A 31 23.09 -14.97 -10.95
CA TYR A 31 22.21 -15.94 -10.31
C TYR A 31 22.32 -17.32 -10.98
N GLN A 32 22.08 -18.37 -10.21
CA GLN A 32 22.05 -19.76 -10.69
C GLN A 32 20.57 -20.21 -10.92
N LEU A 33 19.90 -19.59 -11.88
CA LEU A 33 18.47 -19.86 -12.14
C LEU A 33 18.25 -20.87 -13.30
N GLY A 34 19.30 -21.53 -13.79
CA GLY A 34 19.21 -22.47 -14.89
C GLY A 34 19.10 -21.79 -16.27
N VAL A 35 18.79 -22.58 -17.29
CA VAL A 35 18.72 -22.09 -18.68
C VAL A 35 17.52 -21.17 -18.87
N LEU A 36 17.77 -19.99 -19.44
CA LEU A 36 16.73 -19.02 -19.75
C LEU A 36 15.85 -19.51 -20.91
N GLU A 37 14.54 -19.57 -20.69
CA GLU A 37 13.55 -19.99 -21.69
C GLU A 37 12.78 -18.80 -22.26
N SER A 38 12.34 -17.86 -21.42
CA SER A 38 11.63 -16.67 -21.88
C SER A 38 11.72 -15.48 -20.93
N ILE A 39 11.60 -14.29 -21.51
CA ILE A 39 11.50 -13.01 -20.81
C ILE A 39 10.26 -12.27 -21.30
N ARG A 40 9.44 -11.78 -20.38
CA ARG A 40 8.27 -10.96 -20.71
C ARG A 40 8.24 -9.71 -19.83
N PRO A 41 8.16 -8.49 -20.39
CA PRO A 41 7.95 -7.28 -19.59
C PRO A 41 6.72 -7.42 -18.72
N PHE A 42 6.82 -6.95 -17.48
CA PHE A 42 5.71 -6.99 -16.53
C PHE A 42 5.32 -5.57 -16.13
N SER A 43 4.11 -5.15 -16.51
CA SER A 43 3.68 -3.76 -16.42
C SER A 43 2.87 -3.39 -15.17
N ALA A 44 2.59 -4.33 -14.24
CA ALA A 44 1.85 -4.00 -13.03
C ALA A 44 2.70 -3.24 -11.99
N GLY A 45 2.07 -2.37 -11.22
CA GLY A 45 2.71 -1.58 -10.16
C GLY A 45 3.40 -0.32 -10.67
N SER A 46 4.41 0.15 -9.92
CA SER A 46 5.11 1.41 -10.17
C SER A 46 5.79 1.46 -11.54
N SER A 47 5.62 2.57 -12.27
CA SER A 47 6.33 2.84 -13.53
C SER A 47 7.82 3.12 -13.34
N ARG A 48 8.26 3.43 -12.11
CA ARG A 48 9.65 3.73 -11.75
C ARG A 48 10.46 2.49 -11.36
N ALA A 49 9.82 1.33 -11.28
CA ALA A 49 10.44 0.05 -10.96
C ALA A 49 10.16 -0.93 -12.10
N PRO A 50 10.92 -0.88 -13.21
CA PRO A 50 10.76 -1.80 -14.31
C PRO A 50 10.88 -3.24 -13.85
N LYS A 51 10.05 -4.11 -14.43
CA LYS A 51 9.95 -5.52 -14.05
C LYS A 51 9.87 -6.40 -15.28
N ALA A 52 10.40 -7.62 -15.16
CA ALA A 52 10.23 -8.67 -16.16
C ALA A 52 9.90 -10.01 -15.51
N LYS A 53 8.98 -10.74 -16.08
CA LYS A 53 8.74 -12.14 -15.76
C LYS A 53 9.75 -12.98 -16.53
N ILE A 54 10.54 -13.76 -15.80
CA ILE A 54 11.60 -14.62 -16.31
C ILE A 54 11.17 -16.07 -16.13
N THR A 55 11.23 -16.86 -17.19
CA THR A 55 11.03 -18.31 -17.12
C THR A 55 12.36 -19.00 -17.43
N THR A 56 12.74 -19.94 -16.58
CA THR A 56 13.95 -20.75 -16.72
C THR A 56 13.65 -22.21 -16.44
N GLY A 57 14.60 -23.10 -16.72
CA GLY A 57 14.48 -24.51 -16.38
C GLY A 57 14.28 -24.82 -14.90
N SER A 58 14.60 -23.89 -13.99
CA SER A 58 14.38 -24.06 -12.55
C SER A 58 13.11 -23.38 -12.01
N GLY A 59 12.36 -22.67 -12.86
CA GLY A 59 11.09 -22.07 -12.48
C GLY A 59 10.79 -20.72 -13.10
N VAL A 60 9.79 -20.06 -12.51
CA VAL A 60 9.35 -18.73 -12.95
C VAL A 60 9.68 -17.70 -11.87
N PHE A 61 10.20 -16.56 -12.30
CA PHE A 61 10.70 -15.51 -11.42
C PHE A 61 10.22 -14.13 -11.85
N LEU A 62 10.26 -13.18 -10.94
CA LEU A 62 10.10 -11.75 -11.19
C LEU A 62 11.45 -11.06 -10.97
N LEU A 63 12.01 -10.50 -12.03
CA LEU A 63 13.13 -9.57 -11.97
C LEU A 63 12.57 -8.16 -11.80
N LYS A 64 13.03 -7.43 -10.79
CA LYS A 64 12.65 -6.04 -10.49
C LYS A 64 13.91 -5.19 -10.38
N ARG A 65 13.96 -4.06 -11.10
CA ARG A 65 14.87 -2.97 -10.81
C ARG A 65 14.28 -2.16 -9.66
N LEU A 66 15.02 -2.00 -8.58
CA LEU A 66 14.57 -1.30 -7.41
C LEU A 66 14.55 0.21 -7.66
N ALA A 67 13.44 0.86 -7.36
CA ALA A 67 13.38 2.31 -7.37
C ALA A 67 14.25 2.86 -6.22
N PRO A 68 14.88 4.05 -6.38
CA PRO A 68 15.57 4.69 -5.27
C PRO A 68 14.65 4.82 -4.06
N SER A 69 14.97 4.13 -2.98
CA SER A 69 14.20 4.16 -1.74
C SER A 69 14.38 5.52 -1.06
N ARG A 70 13.32 6.03 -0.43
CA ARG A 70 13.41 7.22 0.43
C ARG A 70 14.35 7.01 1.64
N SER A 71 14.51 5.77 2.06
CA SER A 71 15.42 5.34 3.14
C SER A 71 16.79 4.89 2.61
N GLY A 72 17.09 5.15 1.33
CA GLY A 72 18.34 4.78 0.70
C GLY A 72 18.58 3.26 0.69
N LEU A 73 19.84 2.88 0.60
CA LEU A 73 20.28 1.47 0.56
C LEU A 73 19.92 0.72 1.87
N ASP A 74 19.96 1.38 3.01
CA ASP A 74 19.64 0.75 4.30
C ASP A 74 18.15 0.36 4.38
N GLY A 75 17.27 1.17 3.80
CA GLY A 75 15.85 0.83 3.68
C GLY A 75 15.62 -0.40 2.81
N MET A 76 16.33 -0.53 1.68
CA MET A 76 16.25 -1.72 0.82
C MET A 76 16.79 -2.95 1.55
N LYS A 77 17.93 -2.84 2.22
CA LYS A 77 18.51 -3.93 3.03
C LYS A 77 17.58 -4.36 4.16
N PHE A 78 16.92 -3.41 4.82
CA PHE A 78 15.92 -3.74 5.84
C PHE A 78 14.75 -4.51 5.24
N GLN A 79 14.19 -4.06 4.13
CA GLN A 79 13.12 -4.75 3.42
C GLN A 79 13.51 -6.20 3.05
N HIS A 80 14.74 -6.43 2.56
CA HIS A 80 15.21 -7.76 2.24
C HIS A 80 15.35 -8.65 3.47
N ARG A 81 15.91 -8.15 4.58
CA ARG A 81 15.96 -8.89 5.86
C ARG A 81 14.55 -9.25 6.36
N LEU A 82 13.59 -8.32 6.23
CA LEU A 82 12.20 -8.55 6.58
C LEU A 82 11.59 -9.67 5.72
N LEU A 83 11.78 -9.64 4.40
CA LEU A 83 11.30 -10.70 3.51
C LEU A 83 11.93 -12.06 3.82
N GLN A 84 13.24 -12.11 4.09
CA GLN A 84 13.92 -13.33 4.52
C GLN A 84 13.39 -13.87 5.85
N HIS A 85 13.13 -12.99 6.82
CA HIS A 85 12.52 -13.36 8.11
C HIS A 85 11.12 -13.96 7.92
N LEU A 86 10.27 -13.32 7.13
CA LEU A 86 8.93 -13.80 6.81
C LEU A 86 8.96 -15.13 6.05
N THR A 87 9.87 -15.28 5.08
CA THR A 87 10.06 -16.54 4.34
C THR A 87 10.48 -17.67 5.28
N SER A 88 11.45 -17.42 6.16
CA SER A 88 11.93 -18.45 7.12
C SER A 88 10.86 -18.86 8.15
N ALA A 89 9.92 -17.96 8.44
CA ALA A 89 8.77 -18.23 9.31
C ALA A 89 7.60 -18.91 8.56
N GLY A 90 7.72 -19.17 7.25
CA GLY A 90 6.66 -19.75 6.43
C GLY A 90 5.51 -18.81 6.10
N PHE A 91 5.69 -17.50 6.29
CA PHE A 91 4.69 -16.51 5.92
C PHE A 91 4.64 -16.33 4.39
N PRO A 92 3.44 -16.18 3.79
CA PRO A 92 3.29 -16.09 2.34
C PRO A 92 3.82 -14.75 1.78
N VAL A 93 5.06 -14.77 1.32
CA VAL A 93 5.71 -13.69 0.55
C VAL A 93 6.35 -14.27 -0.71
N ALA A 94 6.67 -13.39 -1.67
CA ALA A 94 7.48 -13.79 -2.82
C ALA A 94 8.93 -13.99 -2.36
N GLU A 95 9.40 -15.24 -2.35
CA GLU A 95 10.73 -15.62 -1.90
C GLU A 95 11.83 -14.98 -2.75
N LEU A 96 12.74 -14.24 -2.11
CA LEU A 96 13.89 -13.66 -2.77
C LEU A 96 14.88 -14.75 -3.20
N GLN A 97 15.38 -14.64 -4.41
CA GLN A 97 16.46 -15.49 -4.89
C GLN A 97 17.80 -14.93 -4.42
N ILE A 98 18.72 -15.85 -4.12
CA ILE A 98 20.05 -15.50 -3.64
C ILE A 98 21.03 -15.57 -4.82
N SER A 99 21.85 -14.54 -5.00
CA SER A 99 22.89 -14.51 -6.01
C SER A 99 24.02 -15.51 -5.72
N SER A 100 24.88 -15.75 -6.68
CA SER A 100 26.08 -16.57 -6.53
C SER A 100 27.02 -16.08 -5.42
N ASP A 101 27.00 -14.77 -5.13
CA ASP A 101 27.76 -14.14 -4.04
C ASP A 101 26.97 -14.07 -2.72
N ASN A 102 25.93 -14.88 -2.59
CA ASN A 102 25.09 -14.97 -1.38
C ASN A 102 24.40 -13.63 -1.01
N GLN A 103 23.99 -12.85 -2.02
CA GLN A 103 23.28 -11.58 -1.83
C GLN A 103 21.83 -11.71 -2.29
N THR A 104 20.91 -11.04 -1.59
CA THR A 104 19.48 -10.94 -1.99
C THR A 104 19.25 -9.85 -3.04
N MET A 105 20.21 -8.98 -3.22
CA MET A 105 20.18 -7.85 -4.13
C MET A 105 21.50 -7.72 -4.85
N VAL A 106 21.48 -7.50 -6.15
CA VAL A 106 22.67 -7.29 -6.96
C VAL A 106 22.68 -5.89 -7.54
N SER A 107 23.87 -5.40 -7.91
CA SER A 107 24.05 -4.09 -8.54
C SER A 107 24.50 -4.26 -9.98
N HIS A 108 23.96 -3.42 -10.89
CA HIS A 108 24.44 -3.27 -12.24
C HIS A 108 24.30 -1.80 -12.67
N GLY A 109 25.44 -1.16 -12.98
CA GLY A 109 25.49 0.29 -13.17
C GLY A 109 25.10 1.04 -11.88
N GLU A 110 24.20 1.98 -12.03
CA GLU A 110 23.70 2.80 -10.88
C GLU A 110 22.48 2.17 -10.20
N TYR A 111 22.02 1.01 -10.64
CA TYR A 111 20.78 0.42 -10.17
C TYR A 111 21.00 -0.84 -9.34
N HIS A 112 20.05 -1.11 -8.48
CA HIS A 112 19.93 -2.33 -7.71
C HIS A 112 18.77 -3.18 -8.24
N TYR A 113 18.96 -4.49 -8.17
CA TYR A 113 18.00 -5.48 -8.69
C TYR A 113 17.74 -6.56 -7.67
N GLU A 114 16.52 -7.03 -7.66
CA GLU A 114 16.11 -8.23 -6.93
C GLU A 114 15.46 -9.21 -7.88
N ILE A 115 15.59 -10.49 -7.57
CA ILE A 115 14.83 -11.55 -8.22
C ILE A 115 14.04 -12.26 -7.13
N SER A 116 12.75 -12.43 -7.34
CA SER A 116 11.89 -13.21 -6.46
C SER A 116 11.19 -14.32 -7.22
N ARG A 117 10.82 -15.40 -6.53
CA ARG A 117 9.99 -16.47 -7.11
C ARG A 117 8.63 -15.89 -7.51
N TRP A 118 8.18 -16.25 -8.69
CA TRP A 118 6.85 -15.86 -9.17
C TRP A 118 5.78 -16.60 -8.36
N VAL A 119 4.83 -15.86 -7.79
CA VAL A 119 3.70 -16.45 -7.09
C VAL A 119 2.47 -16.40 -7.99
N ASN A 120 1.85 -17.54 -8.21
CA ASN A 120 0.56 -17.63 -8.87
C ASN A 120 -0.55 -17.36 -7.85
N GLY A 121 -1.37 -16.36 -8.14
CA GLY A 121 -2.51 -15.97 -7.32
C GLY A 121 -3.43 -15.05 -8.10
N HIS A 122 -4.63 -14.87 -7.64
CA HIS A 122 -5.59 -13.93 -8.21
C HIS A 122 -5.69 -12.67 -7.33
N ARG A 123 -6.19 -11.59 -7.92
CA ARG A 123 -6.44 -10.36 -7.20
C ARG A 123 -7.56 -10.53 -6.20
N TYR A 124 -7.55 -9.68 -5.17
CA TYR A 124 -8.61 -9.61 -4.18
C TYR A 124 -9.98 -9.44 -4.85
N ARG A 125 -10.91 -10.25 -4.43
CA ARG A 125 -12.33 -10.15 -4.76
C ARG A 125 -13.04 -9.69 -3.51
N PHE A 126 -13.86 -8.69 -3.60
CA PHE A 126 -14.59 -8.10 -2.46
C PHE A 126 -15.62 -9.10 -1.89
N THR A 127 -15.12 -10.14 -1.23
CA THR A 127 -15.92 -11.17 -0.53
C THR A 127 -15.52 -11.24 0.93
N PRO A 128 -16.44 -11.59 1.85
CA PRO A 128 -16.13 -11.76 3.27
C PRO A 128 -14.99 -12.75 3.53
N ALA A 129 -14.94 -13.88 2.77
CA ALA A 129 -13.88 -14.86 2.90
C ALA A 129 -12.49 -14.26 2.57
N ALA A 130 -12.39 -13.50 1.48
CA ALA A 130 -11.15 -12.84 1.07
C ALA A 130 -10.73 -11.75 2.08
N ALA A 131 -11.69 -10.97 2.61
CA ALA A 131 -11.44 -9.96 3.64
C ALA A 131 -10.93 -10.62 4.93
N LYS A 132 -11.57 -11.71 5.37
CA LYS A 132 -11.15 -12.48 6.53
C LYS A 132 -9.74 -13.05 6.36
N ALA A 133 -9.44 -13.64 5.20
CA ALA A 133 -8.10 -14.15 4.90
C ALA A 133 -7.04 -13.05 4.93
N SER A 134 -7.36 -11.84 4.44
CA SER A 134 -6.46 -10.68 4.48
C SER A 134 -6.19 -10.20 5.90
N GLY A 135 -7.23 -10.12 6.75
CA GLY A 135 -7.07 -9.76 8.17
C GLY A 135 -6.24 -10.78 8.93
N ALA A 136 -6.48 -12.07 8.71
CA ALA A 136 -5.70 -13.16 9.29
C ALA A 136 -4.21 -13.09 8.90
N ALA A 137 -3.92 -12.83 7.63
CA ALA A 137 -2.55 -12.68 7.14
C ALA A 137 -1.86 -11.45 7.75
N MET A 138 -2.58 -10.32 7.90
CA MET A 138 -2.04 -9.13 8.55
C MET A 138 -1.66 -9.41 10.00
N ALA A 139 -2.54 -10.05 10.78
CA ALA A 139 -2.26 -10.41 12.16
C ALA A 139 -1.03 -11.31 12.30
N ALA A 140 -0.94 -12.36 11.48
CA ALA A 140 0.21 -13.26 11.46
C ALA A 140 1.51 -12.52 11.13
N MET A 141 1.48 -11.62 10.15
CA MET A 141 2.62 -10.78 9.79
C MET A 141 3.05 -9.88 10.96
N HIS A 142 2.10 -9.18 11.57
CA HIS A 142 2.39 -8.29 12.70
C HIS A 142 3.06 -9.05 13.85
N ASP A 143 2.54 -10.23 14.22
CA ASP A 143 3.09 -11.06 15.29
C ASP A 143 4.50 -11.56 15.00
N LEU A 144 4.81 -11.89 13.75
CA LEU A 144 6.16 -12.30 13.33
C LEU A 144 7.15 -11.13 13.33
N LEU A 145 6.69 -9.91 13.06
CA LEU A 145 7.55 -8.75 12.87
C LEU A 145 7.78 -7.90 14.13
N VAL A 146 7.14 -8.19 15.25
CA VAL A 146 7.38 -7.48 16.53
C VAL A 146 8.88 -7.45 16.89
N SER A 147 9.59 -8.57 16.70
CA SER A 147 11.02 -8.68 17.01
C SER A 147 11.94 -7.87 16.10
N MET A 148 11.43 -7.35 15.00
CA MET A 148 12.19 -6.54 14.04
C MET A 148 11.99 -5.03 14.20
N THR A 149 11.19 -4.60 15.16
CA THR A 149 10.77 -3.19 15.33
C THR A 149 11.96 -2.24 15.50
N GLU A 150 12.93 -2.61 16.33
CA GLU A 150 14.12 -1.80 16.59
C GLU A 150 15.09 -1.69 15.40
N GLN A 151 14.99 -2.62 14.44
CA GLN A 151 15.82 -2.65 13.23
C GLN A 151 15.22 -1.83 12.09
N ALA A 152 13.96 -1.40 12.23
CA ALA A 152 13.28 -0.64 11.19
C ALA A 152 13.90 0.76 11.06
N PRO A 153 14.17 1.22 9.82
CA PRO A 153 14.67 2.56 9.62
C PRO A 153 13.62 3.58 10.05
N PRO A 154 14.04 4.75 10.59
CA PRO A 154 13.12 5.80 11.01
C PRO A 154 12.31 6.29 9.81
N ARG A 155 11.01 6.05 9.83
CA ARG A 155 10.08 6.42 8.77
C ARG A 155 8.75 6.85 9.36
N ARG A 156 8.21 7.96 8.86
CA ARG A 156 6.90 8.45 9.30
C ARG A 156 5.78 7.72 8.56
N GLY A 157 4.78 7.27 9.32
CA GLY A 157 3.53 6.70 8.81
C GLY A 157 2.52 7.76 8.38
N TYR A 158 1.24 7.43 8.50
CA TYR A 158 0.16 8.38 8.27
C TYR A 158 -0.03 9.34 9.46
N HIS A 159 0.17 8.85 10.67
CA HIS A 159 0.09 9.63 11.90
C HIS A 159 1.28 10.59 12.05
N ASP A 160 1.04 11.72 12.72
CA ASP A 160 2.06 12.74 13.05
C ASP A 160 2.91 13.22 11.87
N ARG A 161 2.26 13.63 10.79
CA ARG A 161 2.89 14.21 9.60
C ARG A 161 2.61 15.71 9.47
N PRO A 162 3.43 16.57 10.09
CA PRO A 162 3.24 18.01 10.02
C PRO A 162 3.36 18.57 8.58
N ASP A 163 4.09 17.89 7.70
CA ASP A 163 4.21 18.23 6.29
C ASP A 163 2.87 18.08 5.54
N VAL A 164 1.98 17.17 5.98
CA VAL A 164 0.66 16.97 5.37
C VAL A 164 -0.28 18.13 5.69
N ALA A 165 -0.30 18.60 6.94
CA ALA A 165 -1.11 19.75 7.31
C ALA A 165 -0.68 21.04 6.56
N LYS A 166 0.64 21.24 6.42
CA LYS A 166 1.19 22.34 5.62
C LYS A 166 0.82 22.21 4.14
N ALA A 167 0.85 20.98 3.61
CA ALA A 167 0.47 20.70 2.23
C ALA A 167 -1.01 20.99 1.97
N ALA A 168 -1.90 20.59 2.88
CA ALA A 168 -3.32 20.87 2.77
C ALA A 168 -3.61 22.38 2.75
N ALA A 169 -2.97 23.14 3.67
CA ALA A 169 -3.12 24.58 3.72
C ALA A 169 -2.63 25.27 2.41
N LYS A 170 -1.50 24.81 1.88
CA LYS A 170 -0.99 25.34 0.60
C LYS A 170 -1.92 25.04 -0.56
N LEU A 171 -2.42 23.80 -0.68
CA LEU A 171 -3.37 23.42 -1.71
C LEU A 171 -4.67 24.24 -1.62
N ALA A 172 -5.17 24.48 -0.40
CA ALA A 172 -6.33 25.35 -0.20
C ALA A 172 -6.09 26.78 -0.69
N GLN A 173 -4.91 27.38 -0.40
CA GLN A 173 -4.56 28.73 -0.84
C GLN A 173 -4.42 28.86 -2.36
N GLU A 174 -3.96 27.81 -3.03
CA GLU A 174 -3.72 27.78 -4.48
C GLU A 174 -4.98 27.39 -5.30
N SER A 175 -6.11 27.11 -4.64
CA SER A 175 -7.36 26.63 -5.25
C SER A 175 -8.43 27.72 -5.31
N ASP A 176 -9.41 27.52 -6.21
CA ASP A 176 -10.65 28.31 -6.23
C ASP A 176 -11.53 28.06 -4.98
N SER A 177 -12.67 28.75 -4.86
CA SER A 177 -13.50 28.75 -3.64
C SER A 177 -13.96 27.35 -3.22
N ASP A 178 -14.43 26.56 -4.17
CA ASP A 178 -15.07 25.28 -3.88
C ASP A 178 -14.06 24.21 -3.52
N VAL A 179 -12.98 24.14 -4.29
CA VAL A 179 -11.84 23.25 -4.02
C VAL A 179 -11.14 23.64 -2.73
N ARG A 180 -11.00 24.94 -2.45
CA ARG A 180 -10.47 25.48 -1.19
C ARG A 180 -11.27 24.97 0.01
N CYS A 181 -12.58 25.14 -0.02
CA CYS A 181 -13.46 24.64 1.04
C CYS A 181 -13.29 23.13 1.27
N GLY A 182 -13.15 22.35 0.18
CA GLY A 182 -12.86 20.93 0.26
C GLY A 182 -11.55 20.60 0.98
N PHE A 183 -10.46 21.31 0.67
CA PHE A 183 -9.19 21.13 1.37
C PHE A 183 -9.23 21.57 2.83
N GLU A 184 -9.96 22.64 3.17
CA GLU A 184 -10.15 23.10 4.54
C GLU A 184 -10.89 22.06 5.37
N ARG A 185 -12.00 21.52 4.85
CA ARG A 185 -12.75 20.43 5.51
C ARG A 185 -11.89 19.18 5.68
N LEU A 186 -11.12 18.79 4.65
CA LEU A 186 -10.19 17.66 4.73
C LEU A 186 -9.14 17.86 5.83
N ALA A 187 -8.61 19.07 5.96
CA ALA A 187 -7.66 19.43 7.00
C ALA A 187 -8.32 19.44 8.41
N ASP A 188 -9.59 19.81 8.52
CA ASP A 188 -10.35 19.77 9.78
C ASP A 188 -10.53 18.33 10.25
N HIS A 189 -10.96 17.43 9.38
CA HIS A 189 -11.06 15.99 9.68
C HIS A 189 -9.72 15.42 10.14
N LEU A 190 -8.63 15.73 9.42
CA LEU A 190 -7.29 15.28 9.79
C LEU A 190 -6.87 15.80 11.16
N ARG A 191 -7.14 17.07 11.47
CA ARG A 191 -6.82 17.66 12.78
C ARG A 191 -7.62 17.05 13.90
N ALA A 192 -8.91 16.79 13.68
CA ALA A 192 -9.78 16.17 14.68
C ALA A 192 -9.33 14.73 14.98
N ALA A 193 -9.11 13.92 13.94
CA ALA A 193 -8.64 12.56 14.07
C ALA A 193 -7.29 12.47 14.81
N ARG A 194 -6.34 13.34 14.50
CA ARG A 194 -5.05 13.40 15.18
C ARG A 194 -5.15 13.78 16.66
N ARG A 195 -6.06 14.70 17.01
CA ARG A 195 -6.28 15.05 18.42
C ARG A 195 -6.82 13.86 19.21
N ASP A 196 -7.73 13.11 18.61
CA ASP A 196 -8.36 11.95 19.23
C ASP A 196 -7.36 10.82 19.54
N VAL A 197 -6.39 10.60 18.66
CA VAL A 197 -5.39 9.51 18.79
C VAL A 197 -4.17 9.93 19.63
N ARG A 198 -3.88 11.23 19.74
CA ARG A 198 -2.61 11.77 20.24
C ARG A 198 -2.16 11.20 21.59
N GLU A 199 -3.06 11.14 22.57
CA GLU A 199 -2.71 10.69 23.92
C GLU A 199 -2.50 9.18 24.02
N TYR A 200 -3.10 8.42 23.12
CA TYR A 200 -3.02 6.96 23.06
C TYR A 200 -1.78 6.50 22.29
N TRP A 201 -1.37 7.25 21.25
CA TRP A 201 -0.33 6.87 20.30
C TRP A 201 0.96 6.33 20.93
N PRO A 202 1.55 6.94 21.98
CA PRO A 202 2.80 6.45 22.58
C PRO A 202 2.68 5.10 23.31
N ARG A 203 1.45 4.66 23.59
CA ARG A 203 1.16 3.44 24.36
C ARG A 203 0.64 2.30 23.49
N LEU A 204 0.34 2.57 22.22
CA LEU A 204 -0.15 1.56 21.29
C LEU A 204 0.91 0.50 20.99
N PRO A 205 0.52 -0.79 20.89
CA PRO A 205 1.45 -1.87 20.58
C PRO A 205 2.16 -1.68 19.23
N LEU A 206 3.48 -1.70 19.25
CA LEU A 206 4.32 -1.53 18.06
C LEU A 206 4.59 -2.86 17.36
N THR A 207 4.67 -2.81 16.04
CA THR A 207 5.20 -3.84 15.16
C THR A 207 5.94 -3.21 13.99
N VAL A 208 6.47 -4.01 13.08
CA VAL A 208 6.76 -3.52 11.73
C VAL A 208 5.48 -3.68 10.90
N ALA A 209 4.83 -2.56 10.66
CA ALA A 209 3.67 -2.48 9.78
C ALA A 209 4.10 -2.63 8.31
N HIS A 210 3.22 -3.17 7.46
CA HIS A 210 3.41 -3.16 6.00
C HIS A 210 3.42 -1.73 5.46
N GLY A 211 2.55 -0.89 6.00
CA GLY A 211 2.45 0.52 5.70
C GLY A 211 1.79 0.88 4.36
N ASP A 212 1.35 -0.14 3.62
CA ASP A 212 0.60 0.00 2.36
C ASP A 212 -0.31 -1.23 2.14
N TRP A 213 -1.04 -1.64 3.21
CA TRP A 213 -1.91 -2.81 3.17
C TRP A 213 -3.20 -2.51 2.41
N HIS A 214 -3.25 -2.92 1.16
CA HIS A 214 -4.42 -2.71 0.29
C HIS A 214 -4.63 -3.90 -0.67
N PRO A 215 -5.84 -4.03 -1.28
CA PRO A 215 -6.19 -5.15 -2.16
C PRO A 215 -5.20 -5.44 -3.30
N GLY A 216 -4.46 -4.45 -3.76
CA GLY A 216 -3.46 -4.61 -4.83
C GLY A 216 -2.17 -5.31 -4.41
N ASN A 217 -1.89 -5.35 -3.10
CA ASN A 217 -0.69 -5.94 -2.52
C ASN A 217 -0.92 -7.34 -1.94
N ILE A 218 -2.14 -7.88 -2.09
CA ILE A 218 -2.50 -9.21 -1.61
C ILE A 218 -2.85 -10.11 -2.80
N LEU A 219 -2.16 -11.24 -2.91
CA LEU A 219 -2.49 -12.29 -3.85
C LEU A 219 -3.20 -13.42 -3.11
N LEU A 220 -4.32 -13.86 -3.66
CA LEU A 220 -5.15 -14.90 -3.09
C LEU A 220 -5.03 -16.21 -3.90
N GLY A 221 -4.99 -17.32 -3.21
CA GLY A 221 -5.44 -18.62 -3.72
C GLY A 221 -6.96 -18.72 -3.55
N ASP A 222 -7.50 -19.93 -3.42
CA ASP A 222 -8.96 -20.08 -3.31
C ASP A 222 -9.50 -19.32 -2.09
N ASP A 223 -9.10 -19.69 -0.87
CA ASP A 223 -9.59 -19.07 0.37
C ASP A 223 -8.46 -18.60 1.31
N ARG A 224 -7.28 -18.36 0.79
CA ARG A 224 -6.11 -17.94 1.57
C ARG A 224 -5.24 -16.95 0.84
N VAL A 225 -4.51 -16.16 1.60
CA VAL A 225 -3.43 -15.33 1.06
C VAL A 225 -2.27 -16.25 0.66
N VAL A 226 -1.84 -16.15 -0.60
CA VAL A 226 -0.69 -16.90 -1.15
C VAL A 226 0.55 -16.02 -1.32
N ALA A 227 0.39 -14.70 -1.36
CA ALA A 227 1.50 -13.77 -1.17
C ALA A 227 1.01 -12.39 -0.72
N VAL A 228 1.78 -11.79 0.16
CA VAL A 228 1.80 -10.35 0.42
C VAL A 228 3.02 -9.78 -0.30
N ILE A 229 2.85 -8.68 -1.03
CA ILE A 229 3.87 -8.07 -1.88
C ILE A 229 4.02 -6.58 -1.58
N ASP A 230 5.12 -5.98 -2.02
CA ASP A 230 5.39 -4.53 -1.96
C ASP A 230 5.61 -3.96 -0.55
N PHE A 231 6.62 -4.47 0.14
CA PHE A 231 7.04 -4.04 1.48
C PHE A 231 7.86 -2.73 1.49
N GLU A 232 7.87 -1.97 0.39
CA GLU A 232 8.66 -0.72 0.29
C GLU A 232 8.23 0.35 1.32
N SER A 233 7.04 0.22 1.87
CA SER A 233 6.48 1.11 2.90
C SER A 233 6.65 0.62 4.33
N ALA A 234 7.24 -0.56 4.53
CA ALA A 234 7.40 -1.17 5.84
C ALA A 234 8.16 -0.27 6.82
N ARG A 235 7.67 -0.19 8.05
CA ARG A 235 8.19 0.69 9.11
C ARG A 235 7.70 0.27 10.49
N ALA A 236 8.45 0.64 11.53
CA ALA A 236 7.94 0.52 12.89
C ALA A 236 6.77 1.51 13.11
N GLU A 237 5.60 0.97 13.49
CA GLU A 237 4.39 1.75 13.73
C GLU A 237 3.43 0.95 14.62
N PRO A 238 2.49 1.56 15.36
CA PRO A 238 1.43 0.83 16.03
C PRO A 238 0.66 -0.05 15.04
N ARG A 239 0.47 -1.33 15.42
CA ARG A 239 -0.21 -2.31 14.55
C ARG A 239 -1.61 -1.86 14.13
N VAL A 240 -2.32 -1.15 15.02
CA VAL A 240 -3.66 -0.64 14.75
C VAL A 240 -3.69 0.41 13.63
N ALA A 241 -2.58 1.12 13.36
CA ALA A 241 -2.51 2.07 12.24
C ALA A 241 -2.55 1.35 10.89
N ASP A 242 -1.78 0.27 10.75
CA ASP A 242 -1.78 -0.58 9.55
C ASP A 242 -3.12 -1.30 9.39
N PHE A 243 -3.66 -1.80 10.49
CA PHE A 243 -4.98 -2.44 10.54
C PHE A 243 -6.10 -1.49 10.11
N SER A 244 -6.14 -0.26 10.62
CA SER A 244 -7.16 0.74 10.26
C SER A 244 -7.07 1.14 8.79
N ASN A 245 -5.85 1.29 8.24
CA ASN A 245 -5.68 1.49 6.80
C ASN A 245 -6.19 0.28 6.00
N GLY A 246 -5.90 -0.93 6.45
CA GLY A 246 -6.43 -2.15 5.84
C GLY A 246 -7.96 -2.15 5.82
N LEU A 247 -8.61 -1.91 6.95
CA LEU A 247 -10.09 -1.83 7.03
C LEU A 247 -10.65 -0.83 6.01
N LEU A 248 -10.05 0.37 5.94
CA LEU A 248 -10.47 1.41 5.00
C LEU A 248 -10.38 0.94 3.54
N GLN A 249 -9.27 0.29 3.16
CA GLN A 249 -8.99 -0.13 1.79
C GLN A 249 -9.79 -1.35 1.36
N PHE A 250 -9.98 -2.31 2.26
CA PHE A 250 -10.68 -3.57 1.97
C PHE A 250 -12.21 -3.44 2.06
N SER A 251 -12.73 -2.42 2.74
CA SER A 251 -14.17 -2.09 2.78
C SER A 251 -14.63 -1.16 1.66
N LEU A 252 -13.76 -0.75 0.74
CA LEU A 252 -14.12 0.06 -0.43
C LEU A 252 -14.50 -0.86 -1.60
N ASN A 253 -15.66 -1.49 -1.51
CA ASN A 253 -16.19 -2.38 -2.54
C ASN A 253 -16.64 -1.56 -3.76
N ARG A 254 -15.80 -1.50 -4.78
CA ARG A 254 -16.10 -0.81 -6.04
C ARG A 254 -15.64 -1.62 -7.23
N GLN A 255 -16.39 -1.57 -8.30
CA GLN A 255 -16.00 -2.19 -9.56
C GLN A 255 -14.93 -1.36 -10.29
N ALA A 256 -14.09 -2.05 -11.05
CA ALA A 256 -13.11 -1.37 -11.91
C ALA A 256 -13.84 -0.55 -12.99
N GLY A 257 -13.38 0.69 -13.21
CA GLY A 257 -14.00 1.58 -14.21
C GLY A 257 -15.19 2.40 -13.72
N THR A 258 -15.72 2.16 -12.51
CA THR A 258 -16.79 2.98 -11.93
C THR A 258 -16.34 4.43 -11.79
N PRO A 259 -17.14 5.42 -12.26
CA PRO A 259 -16.90 6.84 -12.05
C PRO A 259 -16.86 7.19 -10.55
N VAL A 260 -16.10 8.24 -10.17
CA VAL A 260 -15.97 8.67 -8.75
C VAL A 260 -17.34 9.04 -8.15
N SER A 261 -18.21 9.63 -8.94
CA SER A 261 -19.59 9.98 -8.53
C SER A 261 -20.45 8.79 -8.08
N GLU A 262 -20.06 7.59 -8.48
CA GLU A 262 -20.74 6.34 -8.16
C GLU A 262 -19.96 5.48 -7.13
N TRP A 263 -18.83 5.97 -6.65
CA TRP A 263 -18.08 5.24 -5.63
C TRP A 263 -18.86 5.22 -4.32
N PRO A 264 -18.91 4.07 -3.61
CA PRO A 264 -19.61 3.99 -2.34
C PRO A 264 -18.94 4.92 -1.33
N VAL A 265 -19.75 5.75 -0.69
CA VAL A 265 -19.33 6.62 0.42
C VAL A 265 -19.16 5.79 1.68
N ALA A 266 -20.12 4.93 1.98
CA ALA A 266 -20.08 4.03 3.12
C ALA A 266 -18.95 2.98 3.01
N CYS A 267 -18.39 2.59 4.15
CA CYS A 267 -17.63 1.35 4.22
C CYS A 267 -18.59 0.17 4.11
N ASP A 268 -18.20 -0.86 3.38
CA ASP A 268 -18.89 -2.13 3.38
C ASP A 268 -18.65 -2.81 4.75
N MET A 269 -19.68 -2.77 5.61
CA MET A 269 -19.58 -3.22 7.00
C MET A 269 -19.40 -4.74 7.12
N GLU A 270 -19.89 -5.51 6.15
CA GLU A 270 -19.67 -6.95 6.11
C GLU A 270 -18.21 -7.28 5.82
N LEU A 271 -17.59 -6.60 4.85
CA LEU A 271 -16.16 -6.78 4.54
C LEU A 271 -15.28 -6.28 5.67
N LEU A 272 -15.65 -5.16 6.30
CA LEU A 272 -14.93 -4.59 7.45
C LEU A 272 -14.94 -5.57 8.62
N GLY A 273 -16.11 -6.08 9.00
CA GLY A 273 -16.27 -7.07 10.06
C GLY A 273 -15.57 -8.39 9.75
N ALA A 274 -15.63 -8.87 8.51
CA ALA A 274 -14.94 -10.09 8.12
C ALA A 274 -13.40 -9.94 8.22
N MET A 275 -12.85 -8.79 7.80
CA MET A 275 -11.41 -8.52 7.94
C MET A 275 -11.01 -8.44 9.42
N ALA A 276 -11.80 -7.74 10.25
CA ALA A 276 -11.57 -7.65 11.68
C ALA A 276 -11.63 -9.03 12.36
N ALA A 277 -12.64 -9.83 12.03
CA ALA A 277 -12.76 -11.19 12.56
C ALA A 277 -11.55 -12.06 12.18
N GLY A 278 -11.03 -11.93 10.95
CA GLY A 278 -9.81 -12.63 10.52
C GLY A 278 -8.60 -12.22 11.35
N PHE A 279 -8.41 -10.93 11.55
CA PHE A 279 -7.33 -10.38 12.37
C PHE A 279 -7.42 -10.87 13.83
N GLN A 280 -8.58 -10.70 14.46
CA GLN A 280 -8.82 -11.08 15.86
C GLN A 280 -8.69 -12.60 16.12
N LEU A 281 -8.96 -13.42 15.10
CA LEU A 281 -8.84 -14.87 15.19
C LEU A 281 -7.38 -15.34 15.28
N VAL A 282 -6.47 -14.66 14.60
CA VAL A 282 -5.07 -15.08 14.42
C VAL A 282 -4.12 -14.31 15.33
N ALA A 283 -4.39 -13.04 15.61
CA ALA A 283 -3.53 -12.21 16.45
C ALA A 283 -3.28 -12.86 17.82
N ARG A 284 -2.02 -12.91 18.25
CA ARG A 284 -1.63 -13.40 19.59
C ARG A 284 -2.32 -12.63 20.71
N GLN A 285 -2.53 -11.34 20.49
CA GLN A 285 -3.29 -10.47 21.36
C GLN A 285 -4.36 -9.78 20.53
N ARG A 286 -5.61 -9.89 20.95
CA ARG A 286 -6.71 -9.14 20.35
C ARG A 286 -6.45 -7.65 20.48
N LEU A 287 -7.10 -6.85 19.64
CA LEU A 287 -7.12 -5.40 19.83
C LEU A 287 -7.80 -5.08 21.16
N ASP A 288 -7.15 -4.23 21.95
CA ASP A 288 -7.72 -3.75 23.20
C ASP A 288 -8.67 -2.54 22.97
N ASP A 289 -9.35 -2.10 24.02
CA ASP A 289 -10.32 -0.99 23.93
C ASP A 289 -9.67 0.30 23.44
N THR A 290 -8.39 0.52 23.75
CA THR A 290 -7.64 1.69 23.30
C THR A 290 -7.37 1.63 21.80
N GLU A 291 -6.95 0.46 21.30
CA GLU A 291 -6.74 0.24 19.86
C GLU A 291 -8.08 0.39 19.11
N LEU A 292 -9.15 -0.24 19.62
CA LEU A 292 -10.50 -0.16 19.04
C LEU A 292 -11.00 1.30 18.96
N HIS A 293 -10.80 2.08 20.01
CA HIS A 293 -11.14 3.50 20.04
C HIS A 293 -10.44 4.29 18.93
N CYS A 294 -9.17 3.97 18.65
CA CYS A 294 -8.36 4.68 17.67
C CYS A 294 -8.72 4.33 16.20
N VAL A 295 -9.36 3.18 15.93
CA VAL A 295 -9.59 2.68 14.57
C VAL A 295 -10.26 3.71 13.65
N PRO A 296 -11.42 4.32 13.96
CA PRO A 296 -12.08 5.24 13.04
C PRO A 296 -11.23 6.48 12.74
N SER A 297 -10.55 7.02 13.74
CA SER A 297 -9.70 8.20 13.59
C SER A 297 -8.45 7.89 12.76
N LEU A 298 -7.87 6.71 12.88
CA LEU A 298 -6.75 6.27 12.05
C LEU A 298 -7.19 5.98 10.60
N MET A 299 -8.42 5.52 10.37
CA MET A 299 -8.99 5.42 9.02
C MET A 299 -9.10 6.80 8.36
N ILE A 300 -9.57 7.81 9.11
CA ILE A 300 -9.65 9.20 8.65
C ILE A 300 -8.27 9.75 8.34
N GLU A 301 -7.28 9.56 9.22
CA GLU A 301 -5.90 10.02 9.00
C GLU A 301 -5.28 9.37 7.75
N ALA A 302 -5.48 8.08 7.55
CA ALA A 302 -4.95 7.36 6.40
C ALA A 302 -5.52 7.92 5.10
N LEU A 303 -6.86 8.04 4.98
CA LEU A 303 -7.51 8.57 3.79
C LEU A 303 -7.10 10.02 3.52
N ALA A 304 -7.21 10.90 4.51
CA ALA A 304 -6.88 12.31 4.35
C ALA A 304 -5.41 12.52 3.95
N THR A 305 -4.49 11.78 4.58
CA THR A 305 -3.05 11.86 4.29
C THR A 305 -2.74 11.37 2.88
N GLU A 306 -3.31 10.24 2.45
CA GLU A 306 -3.12 9.69 1.10
C GLU A 306 -3.58 10.68 0.03
N ILE A 307 -4.76 11.26 0.20
CA ILE A 307 -5.35 12.23 -0.74
C ILE A 307 -4.49 13.50 -0.82
N ILE A 308 -4.14 14.11 0.30
CA ILE A 308 -3.34 15.34 0.34
C ILE A 308 -1.97 15.11 -0.32
N ILE A 309 -1.28 14.02 0.03
CA ILE A 309 0.05 13.72 -0.54
C ILE A 309 -0.05 13.47 -2.04
N THR A 310 -1.08 12.74 -2.49
CA THR A 310 -1.24 12.41 -3.90
C THR A 310 -1.57 13.65 -4.72
N LEU A 311 -2.51 14.47 -4.28
CA LEU A 311 -2.86 15.73 -4.96
C LEU A 311 -1.67 16.71 -4.97
N ARG A 312 -0.96 16.87 -3.86
CA ARG A 312 0.26 17.70 -3.82
C ARG A 312 1.33 17.26 -4.83
N ARG A 313 1.48 15.95 -5.05
CA ARG A 313 2.55 15.41 -5.92
C ARG A 313 2.18 15.35 -7.39
N LYS A 314 0.91 15.10 -7.70
CA LYS A 314 0.44 14.76 -9.04
C LYS A 314 -0.64 15.73 -9.55
N GLY A 315 -1.17 16.61 -8.70
CA GLY A 315 -2.33 17.46 -9.00
C GLY A 315 -3.64 16.68 -9.21
N GLN A 316 -3.57 15.35 -9.26
CA GLN A 316 -4.71 14.51 -9.65
C GLN A 316 -4.62 13.11 -9.05
N ILE A 317 -5.76 12.45 -8.92
CA ILE A 317 -5.91 11.04 -8.52
C ILE A 317 -6.59 10.30 -9.67
N ARG A 318 -5.93 9.29 -10.26
CA ARG A 318 -6.45 8.51 -11.41
C ARG A 318 -6.93 9.38 -12.58
N LYS A 319 -6.22 10.46 -12.88
CA LYS A 319 -6.56 11.48 -13.89
C LYS A 319 -7.75 12.39 -13.53
N LEU A 320 -8.19 12.41 -12.29
CA LEU A 320 -9.26 13.26 -11.78
C LEU A 320 -8.69 14.35 -10.89
N GLY A 321 -9.10 15.57 -11.10
CA GLY A 321 -8.69 16.72 -10.29
C GLY A 321 -9.36 16.76 -8.91
N PRO A 322 -8.94 17.69 -8.06
CA PRO A 322 -9.46 17.84 -6.71
C PRO A 322 -10.97 18.17 -6.71
N GLU A 323 -11.46 18.90 -7.70
CA GLU A 323 -12.88 19.28 -7.86
C GLU A 323 -13.83 18.07 -7.98
N VAL A 324 -13.30 16.94 -8.50
CA VAL A 324 -14.08 15.69 -8.64
C VAL A 324 -13.87 14.76 -7.43
N VAL A 325 -12.66 14.73 -6.89
CA VAL A 325 -12.29 13.76 -5.85
C VAL A 325 -12.69 14.21 -4.46
N LEU A 326 -12.52 15.50 -4.13
CA LEU A 326 -12.78 16.01 -2.79
C LEU A 326 -14.20 15.82 -2.29
N PRO A 327 -15.26 16.05 -3.07
CA PRO A 327 -16.63 15.82 -2.61
C PRO A 327 -16.85 14.39 -2.11
N TRP A 328 -16.37 13.39 -2.85
CA TRP A 328 -16.45 11.99 -2.44
C TRP A 328 -15.61 11.71 -1.19
N VAL A 329 -14.38 12.22 -1.13
CA VAL A 329 -13.49 12.03 0.03
C VAL A 329 -14.13 12.59 1.30
N ILE A 330 -14.63 13.82 1.24
CA ILE A 330 -15.26 14.48 2.39
C ILE A 330 -16.49 13.69 2.84
N ALA A 331 -17.39 13.31 1.90
CA ALA A 331 -18.56 12.51 2.25
C ALA A 331 -18.18 11.18 2.95
N ARG A 332 -17.08 10.52 2.51
CA ARG A 332 -16.60 9.30 3.15
C ARG A 332 -16.02 9.55 4.54
N LEU A 333 -15.33 10.67 4.74
CA LEU A 333 -14.83 11.05 6.07
C LEU A 333 -15.97 11.40 7.02
N ASP A 334 -16.98 12.15 6.56
CA ASP A 334 -18.20 12.44 7.31
C ASP A 334 -18.90 11.13 7.70
N TRP A 335 -19.03 10.18 6.76
CA TRP A 335 -19.62 8.89 7.05
C TRP A 335 -18.89 8.12 8.15
N ILE A 336 -17.54 8.11 8.16
CA ILE A 336 -16.75 7.45 9.21
C ILE A 336 -16.99 8.13 10.56
N VAL A 337 -17.08 9.45 10.59
CA VAL A 337 -17.38 10.21 11.81
C VAL A 337 -18.77 9.86 12.36
N ASP A 338 -19.79 9.88 11.49
CA ASP A 338 -21.19 9.63 11.86
C ASP A 338 -21.44 8.17 12.29
N HIS A 339 -20.64 7.23 11.77
CA HIS A 339 -20.77 5.80 12.08
C HIS A 339 -19.65 5.28 12.99
N ARG A 340 -18.97 6.18 13.71
CA ARG A 340 -17.81 5.85 14.54
C ARG A 340 -18.06 4.64 15.45
N GLN A 341 -19.16 4.67 16.21
CA GLN A 341 -19.47 3.59 17.16
C GLN A 341 -19.80 2.28 16.43
N ALA A 342 -20.56 2.33 15.36
CA ALA A 342 -20.87 1.14 14.55
C ALA A 342 -19.61 0.49 13.96
N VAL A 343 -18.61 1.29 13.54
CA VAL A 343 -17.31 0.77 13.08
C VAL A 343 -16.59 0.08 14.24
N ILE A 344 -16.55 0.68 15.42
CA ILE A 344 -15.93 0.09 16.63
C ILE A 344 -16.61 -1.23 16.99
N ASP A 345 -17.94 -1.25 17.06
CA ASP A 345 -18.72 -2.43 17.44
C ASP A 345 -18.47 -3.60 16.45
N VAL A 346 -18.52 -3.34 15.17
CA VAL A 346 -18.25 -4.35 14.14
C VAL A 346 -16.80 -4.87 14.21
N VAL A 347 -15.82 -4.00 14.48
CA VAL A 347 -14.42 -4.40 14.65
C VAL A 347 -14.22 -5.23 15.92
N ALA A 348 -14.90 -4.87 17.01
CA ALA A 348 -14.87 -5.62 18.26
C ALA A 348 -15.58 -6.98 18.15
N GLY A 349 -16.50 -7.13 17.20
CA GLY A 349 -17.34 -8.32 17.02
C GLY A 349 -18.53 -8.36 17.98
N THR A 350 -19.07 -7.19 18.34
CA THR A 350 -20.22 -6.98 19.22
C THR A 350 -21.43 -6.45 18.48
#